data_8de7aa236fe220afbce7bc216c37208c
#
_entry.id   8de7aa236fe220afbce7bc216c37208c
#
_cell.length_a   1.000
_cell.length_b   1.000
_cell.length_c   1.000
_cell.angle_alpha   90.00
_cell.angle_beta   90.00
_cell.angle_gamma   90.00
#
_symmetry.space_group_name_H-M   'P 1'
#
loop_
_entity.id
_entity.type
_entity.pdbx_description
1 polymer ?
#
loop_
_entity_poly.entity_id
_entity_poly.type
_entity_poly.pdbx_seq_one_letter_code
_entity_poly.pdbx_strand_id
1 'polypeptide(L)'
;MTNPTSTQRSRKGGYSLAMVAACPFPANHGSAASIREMSDTLTDMGHDVHIVTYPFGQEDIHVRRAKVHRTGPFRPETNAKVGPSSEKFSLDFQLLRLLCRVIRRENIEIIHAHNYEGALIGILAKWLTRRPLLYNAVNLMSDELAGYNFIRPAWLAHGIARGLDWFTPIFPDHITAVSPELREWFLENGVRAAKVDMVPAGIEPDLFDHPEPEKFRQQYQLDGRPVVMYTGVLNAFQRIDYLLAAFAVALRERPDALLLVVSPLVSETHERAHRRFAQELGIADSVIWISPHSLRDLPSYLALADVAVVPRPECPGHPVKLLNYMLAGRPIVSFAGGAKGVRHLYDAYIVPNHDCEALGQGILALLKDPALAAKLGASARATVLANFDWRQICEKIECIYDKLLAVPSKAAARAQNQSAPFATRVR
;
A
#
# COMPACT_ATOMS: atom_id res chain seq x y z
N MET A 1 16.75 -33.61 -11.84
CA MET A 1 15.86 -34.13 -10.80
C MET A 1 14.59 -33.30 -10.84
N THR A 2 13.51 -33.93 -11.12
CA THR A 2 12.25 -33.43 -11.65
C THR A 2 11.49 -32.55 -10.67
N ASN A 3 11.17 -31.33 -11.09
CA ASN A 3 10.25 -30.40 -10.45
C ASN A 3 8.80 -30.95 -10.59
N PRO A 4 8.02 -31.12 -9.53
CA PRO A 4 6.62 -31.44 -9.68
C PRO A 4 5.83 -30.15 -9.92
N THR A 5 5.52 -29.84 -11.15
CA THR A 5 4.47 -28.91 -11.55
C THR A 5 3.12 -29.44 -11.09
N SER A 6 2.66 -29.01 -9.92
CA SER A 6 1.27 -29.19 -9.51
C SER A 6 0.40 -28.18 -10.27
N THR A 7 -0.09 -28.58 -11.43
CA THR A 7 -1.22 -27.95 -12.10
C THR A 7 -2.46 -28.14 -11.23
N GLN A 8 -2.66 -27.28 -10.24
CA GLN A 8 -3.97 -27.09 -9.61
C GLN A 8 -4.88 -26.43 -10.66
N ARG A 9 -5.93 -27.14 -11.07
CA ARG A 9 -6.98 -26.62 -11.95
C ARG A 9 -7.72 -25.51 -11.20
N SER A 10 -7.54 -24.25 -11.61
CA SER A 10 -8.44 -23.14 -11.28
C SER A 10 -9.89 -23.57 -11.55
N ARG A 11 -10.78 -23.25 -10.61
CA ARG A 11 -12.22 -23.51 -10.74
C ARG A 11 -12.74 -22.75 -11.96
N LYS A 12 -13.42 -23.41 -12.89
CA LYS A 12 -13.97 -22.82 -14.14
C LYS A 12 -15.04 -21.72 -13.93
N GLY A 13 -15.30 -21.26 -12.71
CA GLY A 13 -16.18 -20.15 -12.37
C GLY A 13 -15.53 -19.39 -11.23
N GLY A 14 -15.46 -18.06 -11.33
CA GLY A 14 -14.89 -17.18 -10.31
C GLY A 14 -15.54 -17.35 -8.93
N TYR A 15 -14.94 -16.75 -7.92
CA TYR A 15 -15.46 -16.72 -6.54
C TYR A 15 -16.35 -15.51 -6.31
N SER A 16 -17.34 -15.65 -5.44
CA SER A 16 -18.12 -14.51 -4.93
C SER A 16 -17.46 -13.99 -3.65
N LEU A 17 -16.97 -12.76 -3.68
CA LEU A 17 -16.10 -12.16 -2.67
C LEU A 17 -16.74 -10.95 -2.02
N ALA A 18 -16.67 -10.81 -0.68
CA ALA A 18 -16.95 -9.57 0.01
C ALA A 18 -15.64 -8.92 0.50
N MET A 19 -15.20 -7.85 -0.16
CA MET A 19 -14.06 -7.04 0.24
C MET A 19 -14.52 -6.00 1.28
N VAL A 20 -13.96 -6.04 2.49
CA VAL A 20 -14.33 -5.13 3.58
C VAL A 20 -13.36 -3.96 3.60
N ALA A 21 -13.83 -2.78 3.19
CA ALA A 21 -13.09 -1.53 3.17
C ALA A 21 -13.59 -0.60 4.28
N ALA A 22 -13.07 -0.75 5.50
CA ALA A 22 -13.42 0.10 6.65
C ALA A 22 -12.72 1.48 6.57
N CYS A 23 -12.83 2.14 5.42
CA CYS A 23 -12.23 3.44 5.11
C CYS A 23 -13.14 4.23 4.17
N PRO A 24 -12.92 5.54 3.96
CA PRO A 24 -13.52 6.27 2.85
C PRO A 24 -13.13 5.62 1.52
N PHE A 25 -14.15 5.29 0.71
CA PHE A 25 -13.97 4.55 -0.54
C PHE A 25 -14.99 4.99 -1.61
N PRO A 26 -14.60 5.19 -2.87
CA PRO A 26 -13.24 5.09 -3.39
C PRO A 26 -12.37 6.29 -2.99
N ALA A 27 -11.05 6.08 -2.97
CA ALA A 27 -10.08 7.15 -2.83
C ALA A 27 -8.77 6.77 -3.55
N ASN A 28 -8.02 7.78 -3.98
CA ASN A 28 -6.75 7.58 -4.73
C ASN A 28 -5.51 7.55 -3.82
N HIS A 29 -5.65 7.15 -2.57
CA HIS A 29 -4.53 7.10 -1.64
C HIS A 29 -4.59 5.86 -0.76
N GLY A 30 -3.41 5.39 -0.37
CA GLY A 30 -3.24 4.30 0.59
C GLY A 30 -4.01 3.04 0.25
N SER A 31 -4.61 2.44 1.26
CA SER A 31 -5.35 1.18 1.14
C SER A 31 -6.56 1.26 0.23
N ALA A 32 -7.25 2.41 0.17
CA ALA A 32 -8.45 2.55 -0.66
C ALA A 32 -8.13 2.42 -2.16
N ALA A 33 -6.99 2.98 -2.61
CA ALA A 33 -6.53 2.81 -3.98
C ALA A 33 -6.22 1.34 -4.27
N SER A 34 -5.44 0.68 -3.39
CA SER A 34 -5.09 -0.74 -3.55
C SER A 34 -6.31 -1.66 -3.53
N ILE A 35 -7.33 -1.38 -2.69
CA ILE A 35 -8.59 -2.14 -2.68
C ILE A 35 -9.32 -1.98 -4.00
N ARG A 36 -9.39 -0.77 -4.56
CA ARG A 36 -10.02 -0.50 -5.84
C ARG A 36 -9.32 -1.27 -6.98
N GLU A 37 -8.02 -1.12 -7.11
CA GLU A 37 -7.21 -1.76 -8.15
C GLU A 37 -7.27 -3.29 -8.07
N MET A 38 -7.14 -3.84 -6.87
CA MET A 38 -7.31 -5.27 -6.61
C MET A 38 -8.72 -5.75 -6.98
N SER A 39 -9.76 -5.00 -6.62
CA SER A 39 -11.15 -5.37 -6.90
C SER A 39 -11.45 -5.37 -8.40
N ASP A 40 -10.95 -4.37 -9.13
CA ASP A 40 -11.10 -4.28 -10.57
C ASP A 40 -10.38 -5.45 -11.27
N THR A 41 -9.15 -5.76 -10.84
CA THR A 41 -8.36 -6.89 -11.38
C THR A 41 -9.03 -8.23 -11.10
N LEU A 42 -9.48 -8.48 -9.86
CA LEU A 42 -10.20 -9.72 -9.52
C LEU A 42 -11.49 -9.87 -10.33
N THR A 43 -12.19 -8.75 -10.58
CA THR A 43 -13.40 -8.79 -11.42
C THR A 43 -13.06 -9.09 -12.88
N ASP A 44 -11.94 -8.54 -13.41
CA ASP A 44 -11.44 -8.86 -14.75
C ASP A 44 -10.98 -10.33 -14.89
N MET A 45 -10.57 -10.96 -13.79
CA MET A 45 -10.28 -12.40 -13.71
C MET A 45 -11.53 -13.27 -13.61
N GLY A 46 -12.73 -12.68 -13.52
CA GLY A 46 -14.01 -13.37 -13.53
C GLY A 46 -14.61 -13.65 -12.15
N HIS A 47 -14.11 -13.02 -11.09
CA HIS A 47 -14.71 -13.08 -9.76
C HIS A 47 -15.90 -12.12 -9.63
N ASP A 48 -16.90 -12.48 -8.83
CA ASP A 48 -18.00 -11.58 -8.44
C ASP A 48 -17.61 -10.82 -7.16
N VAL A 49 -17.15 -9.57 -7.33
CA VAL A 49 -16.58 -8.78 -6.25
C VAL A 49 -17.57 -7.76 -5.70
N HIS A 50 -17.83 -7.84 -4.41
CA HIS A 50 -18.69 -6.93 -3.65
C HIS A 50 -17.85 -6.17 -2.62
N ILE A 51 -17.74 -4.84 -2.76
CA ILE A 51 -17.03 -3.99 -1.82
C ILE A 51 -18.03 -3.46 -0.80
N VAL A 52 -17.77 -3.69 0.48
CA VAL A 52 -18.61 -3.24 1.60
C VAL A 52 -17.88 -2.16 2.37
N THR A 53 -18.42 -0.92 2.37
CA THR A 53 -17.69 0.26 2.83
C THR A 53 -18.58 1.29 3.53
N TYR A 54 -17.97 2.34 4.07
CA TYR A 54 -18.65 3.53 4.62
C TYR A 54 -19.33 4.37 3.53
N PRO A 55 -20.15 5.36 3.91
CA PRO A 55 -20.84 6.22 2.93
C PRO A 55 -19.93 7.25 2.28
N PHE A 56 -18.70 7.40 2.74
CA PHE A 56 -17.75 8.44 2.33
C PHE A 56 -16.84 7.98 1.19
N GLY A 57 -16.40 8.92 0.34
CA GLY A 57 -15.45 8.66 -0.74
C GLY A 57 -15.25 9.87 -1.65
N GLN A 58 -14.34 9.76 -2.61
CA GLN A 58 -14.09 10.78 -3.62
C GLN A 58 -15.03 10.58 -4.82
N GLU A 59 -15.68 11.66 -5.26
CA GLU A 59 -16.74 11.60 -6.29
C GLU A 59 -16.18 11.38 -7.71
N ASP A 60 -14.97 11.88 -7.94
CA ASP A 60 -14.28 11.81 -9.23
C ASP A 60 -13.65 10.44 -9.51
N ILE A 61 -13.71 9.51 -8.55
CA ILE A 61 -13.12 8.18 -8.67
C ILE A 61 -14.21 7.14 -8.87
N HIS A 62 -14.05 6.35 -9.91
CA HIS A 62 -14.98 5.29 -10.24
C HIS A 62 -14.36 3.91 -10.02
N VAL A 63 -15.17 3.01 -9.46
CA VAL A 63 -14.92 1.56 -9.46
C VAL A 63 -15.46 1.02 -10.77
N ARG A 64 -14.63 0.34 -11.55
CA ARG A 64 -15.02 -0.03 -12.94
C ARG A 64 -16.11 -1.10 -12.99
N ARG A 65 -16.00 -2.14 -12.18
CA ARG A 65 -16.86 -3.34 -12.31
C ARG A 65 -17.35 -3.93 -11.00
N ALA A 66 -16.61 -3.77 -9.88
CA ALA A 66 -17.04 -4.32 -8.61
C ALA A 66 -18.31 -3.63 -8.08
N LYS A 67 -19.17 -4.38 -7.39
CA LYS A 67 -20.42 -3.85 -6.80
C LYS A 67 -20.10 -3.21 -5.45
N VAL A 68 -20.43 -1.92 -5.28
CA VAL A 68 -20.14 -1.19 -4.05
C VAL A 68 -21.41 -1.06 -3.18
N HIS A 69 -21.32 -1.58 -1.96
CA HIS A 69 -22.36 -1.51 -0.92
C HIS A 69 -21.94 -0.54 0.18
N ARG A 70 -22.79 0.45 0.47
CA ARG A 70 -22.48 1.50 1.44
C ARG A 70 -23.42 1.45 2.64
N THR A 71 -22.94 1.86 3.81
CA THR A 71 -23.73 1.91 5.05
C THR A 71 -24.80 2.98 5.03
N GLY A 72 -24.79 3.90 4.07
CA GLY A 72 -25.75 4.97 3.86
C GLY A 72 -25.61 5.62 2.48
N PRO A 73 -26.35 6.70 2.21
CA PRO A 73 -26.21 7.48 0.99
C PRO A 73 -24.75 7.95 0.81
N PHE A 74 -24.29 7.98 -0.43
CA PHE A 74 -22.94 8.47 -0.73
C PHE A 74 -22.77 9.92 -0.30
N ARG A 75 -21.65 10.22 0.35
CA ARG A 75 -21.26 11.56 0.79
C ARG A 75 -19.88 11.85 0.24
N PRO A 76 -19.73 12.80 -0.70
CA PRO A 76 -18.43 13.25 -1.14
C PRO A 76 -17.65 13.81 0.06
N GLU A 77 -16.44 13.34 0.25
CA GLU A 77 -15.59 13.81 1.34
C GLU A 77 -14.18 14.09 0.80
N THR A 78 -13.83 15.35 0.80
CA THR A 78 -12.48 15.82 0.39
C THR A 78 -11.46 15.73 1.52
N ASN A 79 -11.92 15.72 2.78
CA ASN A 79 -11.09 15.70 4.00
C ASN A 79 -11.54 14.59 4.95
N ALA A 80 -11.44 13.34 4.52
CA ALA A 80 -11.74 12.22 5.41
C ALA A 80 -10.85 12.26 6.65
N LYS A 81 -11.45 12.32 7.82
CA LYS A 81 -10.73 12.11 9.09
C LYS A 81 -10.23 10.67 9.10
N VAL A 82 -8.96 10.50 8.78
CA VAL A 82 -8.27 9.22 8.88
C VAL A 82 -7.95 8.98 10.36
N GLY A 83 -8.36 7.84 10.91
CA GLY A 83 -8.04 7.44 12.27
C GLY A 83 -9.27 7.14 13.14
N PRO A 84 -9.06 6.59 14.34
CA PRO A 84 -10.13 6.22 15.25
C PRO A 84 -10.86 7.46 15.80
N SER A 85 -12.20 7.39 15.81
CA SER A 85 -13.08 8.39 16.41
C SER A 85 -14.29 7.71 17.06
N SER A 86 -14.98 8.39 17.98
CA SER A 86 -16.19 7.85 18.63
C SER A 86 -17.31 7.55 17.63
N GLU A 87 -17.41 8.34 16.56
CA GLU A 87 -18.40 8.15 15.47
C GLU A 87 -18.13 6.84 14.70
N LYS A 88 -16.89 6.39 14.67
CA LYS A 88 -16.48 5.20 13.93
C LYS A 88 -17.08 3.91 14.49
N PHE A 89 -17.28 3.80 15.81
CA PHE A 89 -17.95 2.62 16.39
C PHE A 89 -19.36 2.40 15.83
N SER A 90 -20.14 3.48 15.62
CA SER A 90 -21.45 3.39 14.99
C SER A 90 -21.36 2.97 13.53
N LEU A 91 -20.38 3.51 12.80
CA LEU A 91 -20.13 3.16 11.40
C LEU A 91 -19.69 1.70 11.26
N ASP A 92 -18.82 1.21 12.14
CA ASP A 92 -18.32 -0.17 12.14
C ASP A 92 -19.46 -1.17 12.43
N PHE A 93 -20.37 -0.84 13.36
CA PHE A 93 -21.55 -1.65 13.60
C PHE A 93 -22.49 -1.69 12.39
N GLN A 94 -22.71 -0.54 11.74
CA GLN A 94 -23.50 -0.47 10.50
C GLN A 94 -22.83 -1.28 9.38
N LEU A 95 -21.49 -1.20 9.27
CA LEU A 95 -20.71 -1.94 8.29
C LEU A 95 -20.81 -3.45 8.51
N LEU A 96 -20.72 -3.92 9.76
CA LEU A 96 -20.93 -5.33 10.10
C LEU A 96 -22.32 -5.81 9.69
N ARG A 97 -23.37 -5.05 10.01
CA ARG A 97 -24.76 -5.40 9.62
C ARG A 97 -24.92 -5.46 8.11
N LEU A 98 -24.34 -4.51 7.40
CA LEU A 98 -24.36 -4.48 5.94
C LEU A 98 -23.60 -5.68 5.37
N LEU A 99 -22.40 -5.95 5.86
CA LEU A 99 -21.57 -7.09 5.44
C LEU A 99 -22.33 -8.42 5.60
N CYS A 100 -22.94 -8.66 6.77
CA CYS A 100 -23.72 -9.88 7.00
C CYS A 100 -24.95 -9.98 6.08
N ARG A 101 -25.55 -8.85 5.70
CA ARG A 101 -26.67 -8.80 4.75
C ARG A 101 -26.21 -9.12 3.33
N VAL A 102 -25.09 -8.51 2.89
CA VAL A 102 -24.50 -8.75 1.57
C VAL A 102 -24.07 -10.21 1.45
N ILE A 103 -23.41 -10.77 2.45
CA ILE A 103 -22.97 -12.18 2.47
C ILE A 103 -24.15 -13.13 2.22
N ARG A 104 -25.29 -12.88 2.85
CA ARG A 104 -26.47 -13.75 2.71
C ARG A 104 -27.21 -13.54 1.39
N ARG A 105 -27.35 -12.27 0.96
CA ARG A 105 -28.12 -11.90 -0.22
C ARG A 105 -27.41 -12.29 -1.51
N GLU A 106 -26.10 -12.05 -1.58
CA GLU A 106 -25.28 -12.25 -2.77
C GLU A 106 -24.52 -13.61 -2.74
N ASN A 107 -24.82 -14.47 -1.76
CA ASN A 107 -24.20 -15.79 -1.60
C ASN A 107 -22.67 -15.74 -1.56
N ILE A 108 -22.10 -14.76 -0.87
CA ILE A 108 -20.65 -14.58 -0.76
C ILE A 108 -19.98 -15.85 -0.20
N GLU A 109 -18.91 -16.27 -0.84
CA GLU A 109 -18.14 -17.46 -0.48
C GLU A 109 -16.98 -17.13 0.47
N ILE A 110 -16.33 -15.95 0.30
CA ILE A 110 -15.14 -15.55 1.05
C ILE A 110 -15.27 -14.09 1.51
N ILE A 111 -14.89 -13.83 2.75
CA ILE A 111 -14.69 -12.49 3.27
C ILE A 111 -13.22 -12.12 3.09
N HIS A 112 -12.93 -11.04 2.37
CA HIS A 112 -11.58 -10.50 2.20
C HIS A 112 -11.50 -9.15 2.92
N ALA A 113 -10.99 -9.12 4.12
CA ALA A 113 -10.93 -7.94 4.97
C ALA A 113 -9.60 -7.21 4.80
N HIS A 114 -9.66 -5.89 4.64
CA HIS A 114 -8.49 -5.03 4.45
C HIS A 114 -8.26 -4.18 5.69
N ASN A 115 -7.00 -4.02 6.07
CA ASN A 115 -6.54 -3.34 7.29
C ASN A 115 -7.07 -3.99 8.58
N TYR A 116 -6.55 -3.60 9.72
CA TYR A 116 -6.94 -4.13 11.03
C TYR A 116 -8.42 -3.84 11.37
N GLU A 117 -8.96 -2.71 10.94
CA GLU A 117 -10.36 -2.35 11.17
C GLU A 117 -11.31 -3.27 10.40
N GLY A 118 -11.03 -3.46 9.11
CA GLY A 118 -11.76 -4.43 8.28
C GLY A 118 -11.63 -5.85 8.81
N ALA A 119 -10.46 -6.24 9.35
CA ALA A 119 -10.24 -7.54 9.95
C ALA A 119 -11.11 -7.77 11.18
N LEU A 120 -11.23 -6.80 12.10
CA LEU A 120 -12.10 -6.90 13.28
C LEU A 120 -13.57 -7.11 12.89
N ILE A 121 -14.05 -6.34 11.91
CA ILE A 121 -15.41 -6.49 11.36
C ILE A 121 -15.56 -7.84 10.66
N GLY A 122 -14.55 -8.26 9.89
CA GLY A 122 -14.52 -9.54 9.19
C GLY A 122 -14.55 -10.74 10.13
N ILE A 123 -13.87 -10.68 11.29
CA ILE A 123 -13.89 -11.72 12.32
C ILE A 123 -15.32 -11.90 12.88
N LEU A 124 -15.99 -10.81 13.21
CA LEU A 124 -17.38 -10.87 13.70
C LEU A 124 -18.32 -11.42 12.61
N ALA A 125 -18.16 -10.97 11.36
CA ALA A 125 -18.94 -11.48 10.24
C ALA A 125 -18.69 -12.97 9.97
N LYS A 126 -17.43 -13.44 10.05
CA LYS A 126 -17.07 -14.85 9.96
C LYS A 126 -17.84 -15.70 10.98
N TRP A 127 -17.89 -15.28 12.25
CA TRP A 127 -18.62 -16.01 13.29
C TRP A 127 -20.13 -16.06 13.04
N LEU A 128 -20.70 -14.95 12.53
CA LEU A 128 -22.14 -14.83 12.25
C LEU A 128 -22.58 -15.54 10.97
N THR A 129 -21.69 -15.70 10.00
CA THR A 129 -22.04 -16.21 8.66
C THR A 129 -21.34 -17.52 8.31
N ARG A 130 -20.33 -17.93 9.09
CA ARG A 130 -19.50 -19.13 8.89
C ARG A 130 -18.76 -19.13 7.54
N ARG A 131 -18.48 -17.94 6.97
CA ARG A 131 -17.68 -17.81 5.77
C ARG A 131 -16.20 -17.67 6.14
N PRO A 132 -15.27 -18.26 5.36
CA PRO A 132 -13.85 -18.11 5.59
C PRO A 132 -13.41 -16.66 5.42
N LEU A 133 -12.41 -16.26 6.21
CA LEU A 133 -11.88 -14.90 6.28
C LEU A 133 -10.42 -14.87 5.86
N LEU A 134 -10.13 -14.14 4.79
CA LEU A 134 -8.80 -13.68 4.44
C LEU A 134 -8.59 -12.27 5.02
N TYR A 135 -7.51 -12.09 5.76
CA TYR A 135 -7.09 -10.78 6.28
C TYR A 135 -5.91 -10.23 5.48
N ASN A 136 -6.10 -9.13 4.78
CA ASN A 136 -5.04 -8.38 4.13
C ASN A 136 -4.46 -7.34 5.10
N ALA A 137 -3.33 -7.67 5.71
CA ALA A 137 -2.62 -6.83 6.66
C ALA A 137 -1.69 -5.86 5.93
N VAL A 138 -1.94 -4.56 6.08
CA VAL A 138 -1.15 -3.48 5.45
C VAL A 138 -0.12 -2.91 6.42
N ASN A 139 -0.49 -2.81 7.70
CA ASN A 139 0.32 -2.29 8.80
C ASN A 139 -0.17 -2.87 10.13
N LEU A 140 0.57 -2.60 11.19
CA LEU A 140 0.17 -2.89 12.56
C LEU A 140 -0.59 -1.70 13.15
N MET A 141 -1.54 -1.98 14.04
CA MET A 141 -2.26 -0.94 14.78
C MET A 141 -1.32 -0.18 15.72
N SER A 142 -0.32 -0.84 16.29
CA SER A 142 0.70 -0.23 17.15
C SER A 142 1.52 0.85 16.45
N ASP A 143 1.68 0.77 15.12
CA ASP A 143 2.43 1.76 14.35
C ASP A 143 1.63 3.04 14.12
N GLU A 144 0.30 2.99 14.19
CA GLU A 144 -0.58 4.11 13.85
C GLU A 144 -1.32 4.70 15.05
N LEU A 145 -1.86 3.86 15.94
CA LEU A 145 -2.82 4.30 16.97
C LEU A 145 -2.28 5.38 17.91
N ALA A 146 -0.99 5.30 18.24
CA ALA A 146 -0.34 6.32 19.08
C ALA A 146 -0.24 7.69 18.41
N GLY A 147 -0.16 7.72 17.08
CA GLY A 147 -0.08 8.95 16.30
C GLY A 147 -1.40 9.74 16.23
N TYR A 148 -2.54 9.08 16.48
CA TYR A 148 -3.86 9.73 16.38
C TYR A 148 -4.31 10.48 17.64
N ASN A 149 -3.58 10.41 18.77
CA ASN A 149 -3.93 11.05 20.04
C ASN A 149 -5.37 10.82 20.55
N PHE A 150 -6.05 9.76 20.09
CA PHE A 150 -7.43 9.43 20.42
C PHE A 150 -7.56 8.86 21.84
N ILE A 151 -6.55 8.09 22.27
CA ILE A 151 -6.47 7.51 23.62
C ILE A 151 -5.34 8.17 24.39
N ARG A 152 -5.63 8.71 25.56
CA ARG A 152 -4.64 9.29 26.47
C ARG A 152 -4.65 8.54 27.82
N PRO A 153 -3.53 8.26 28.41
CA PRO A 153 -2.15 8.58 27.98
C PRO A 153 -1.65 7.62 26.85
N ALA A 154 -0.61 8.06 26.13
CA ALA A 154 -0.08 7.34 24.95
C ALA A 154 0.32 5.87 25.25
N TRP A 155 0.84 5.57 26.45
CA TRP A 155 1.20 4.20 26.85
C TRP A 155 -0.01 3.25 26.84
N LEU A 156 -1.21 3.76 27.20
CA LEU A 156 -2.44 2.97 27.17
C LEU A 156 -2.85 2.68 25.71
N ALA A 157 -2.73 3.68 24.83
CA ALA A 157 -2.97 3.49 23.38
C ALA A 157 -2.04 2.44 22.80
N HIS A 158 -0.74 2.48 23.12
CA HIS A 158 0.23 1.46 22.72
C HIS A 158 -0.12 0.07 23.26
N GLY A 159 -0.50 -0.01 24.54
CA GLY A 159 -0.89 -1.30 25.16
C GLY A 159 -2.09 -1.94 24.49
N ILE A 160 -3.13 -1.15 24.19
CA ILE A 160 -4.34 -1.61 23.49
C ILE A 160 -3.97 -2.03 22.07
N ALA A 161 -3.21 -1.21 21.33
CA ALA A 161 -2.81 -1.51 19.97
C ALA A 161 -2.00 -2.80 19.87
N ARG A 162 -0.99 -2.99 20.72
CA ARG A 162 -0.22 -4.25 20.81
C ARG A 162 -1.09 -5.46 21.16
N GLY A 163 -2.04 -5.29 22.07
CA GLY A 163 -3.00 -6.34 22.40
C GLY A 163 -3.86 -6.75 21.20
N LEU A 164 -4.32 -5.78 20.41
CA LEU A 164 -5.10 -6.02 19.21
C LEU A 164 -4.26 -6.61 18.08
N ASP A 165 -3.02 -6.16 17.90
CA ASP A 165 -2.09 -6.73 16.92
C ASP A 165 -1.78 -8.19 17.22
N TRP A 166 -1.66 -8.57 18.50
CA TRP A 166 -1.47 -9.95 18.91
C TRP A 166 -2.75 -10.78 18.77
N PHE A 167 -3.92 -10.21 19.07
CA PHE A 167 -5.20 -10.91 19.11
C PHE A 167 -5.81 -11.11 17.69
N THR A 168 -5.77 -10.09 16.85
CA THR A 168 -6.42 -10.09 15.53
C THR A 168 -5.96 -11.24 14.63
N PRO A 169 -4.67 -11.60 14.55
CA PRO A 169 -4.18 -12.66 13.65
C PRO A 169 -4.62 -14.08 14.03
N ILE A 170 -5.17 -14.28 15.22
CA ILE A 170 -5.62 -15.59 15.68
C ILE A 170 -6.81 -16.11 14.86
N PHE A 171 -7.75 -15.25 14.51
CA PHE A 171 -9.07 -15.60 13.99
C PHE A 171 -9.22 -15.74 12.47
N PRO A 172 -8.55 -14.97 11.62
CA PRO A 172 -8.63 -15.19 10.17
C PRO A 172 -8.19 -16.59 9.79
N ASP A 173 -8.73 -17.14 8.72
CA ASP A 173 -8.31 -18.45 8.22
C ASP A 173 -6.96 -18.36 7.48
N HIS A 174 -6.71 -17.20 6.84
CA HIS A 174 -5.44 -16.88 6.22
C HIS A 174 -5.14 -15.37 6.32
N ILE A 175 -3.86 -15.02 6.25
CA ILE A 175 -3.37 -13.64 6.32
C ILE A 175 -2.47 -13.38 5.12
N THR A 176 -2.61 -12.23 4.48
CA THR A 176 -1.64 -11.70 3.54
C THR A 176 -0.94 -10.50 4.16
N ALA A 177 0.38 -10.50 4.18
CA ALA A 177 1.20 -9.38 4.65
C ALA A 177 1.79 -8.64 3.44
N VAL A 178 1.70 -7.31 3.43
CA VAL A 178 2.15 -6.51 2.28
C VAL A 178 3.66 -6.34 2.19
N SER A 179 4.40 -6.69 3.24
CA SER A 179 5.86 -6.60 3.26
C SER A 179 6.50 -7.80 3.96
N PRO A 180 7.80 -8.09 3.66
CA PRO A 180 8.53 -9.14 4.34
C PRO A 180 8.60 -8.92 5.85
N GLU A 181 8.80 -7.67 6.29
CA GLU A 181 8.92 -7.33 7.71
C GLU A 181 7.61 -7.58 8.46
N LEU A 182 6.48 -7.26 7.84
CA LEU A 182 5.17 -7.53 8.45
C LEU A 182 4.90 -9.04 8.53
N ARG A 183 5.31 -9.80 7.51
CA ARG A 183 5.22 -11.26 7.53
C ARG A 183 6.09 -11.86 8.64
N GLU A 184 7.34 -11.40 8.76
CA GLU A 184 8.27 -11.82 9.82
C GLU A 184 7.68 -11.55 11.20
N TRP A 185 7.14 -10.33 11.39
CA TRP A 185 6.47 -9.96 12.64
C TRP A 185 5.35 -10.95 13.02
N PHE A 186 4.51 -11.36 12.06
CA PHE A 186 3.47 -12.37 12.33
C PHE A 186 4.07 -13.72 12.77
N LEU A 187 5.15 -14.14 12.12
CA LEU A 187 5.81 -15.41 12.45
C LEU A 187 6.43 -15.36 13.84
N GLU A 188 7.12 -14.28 14.18
CA GLU A 188 7.73 -14.07 15.51
C GLU A 188 6.68 -13.98 16.61
N ASN A 189 5.46 -13.51 16.31
CA ASN A 189 4.34 -13.43 17.24
C ASN A 189 3.44 -14.70 17.22
N GLY A 190 3.95 -15.82 16.71
CA GLY A 190 3.34 -17.13 16.85
C GLY A 190 2.31 -17.50 15.80
N VAL A 191 2.14 -16.71 14.73
CA VAL A 191 1.29 -17.10 13.60
C VAL A 191 2.00 -18.17 12.77
N ARG A 192 1.31 -19.28 12.51
CA ARG A 192 1.89 -20.39 11.73
C ARG A 192 2.23 -19.96 10.31
N ALA A 193 3.42 -20.33 9.80
CA ALA A 193 3.89 -20.00 8.46
C ALA A 193 2.90 -20.39 7.34
N ALA A 194 2.19 -21.52 7.51
CA ALA A 194 1.17 -21.98 6.56
C ALA A 194 -0.08 -21.07 6.49
N LYS A 195 -0.21 -20.12 7.42
CA LYS A 195 -1.35 -19.19 7.53
C LYS A 195 -1.02 -17.80 7.02
N VAL A 196 0.24 -17.51 6.69
CA VAL A 196 0.69 -16.16 6.30
C VAL A 196 1.48 -16.22 5.00
N ASP A 197 0.95 -15.62 3.94
CA ASP A 197 1.67 -15.41 2.69
C ASP A 197 2.03 -13.92 2.53
N MET A 198 3.16 -13.62 1.87
CA MET A 198 3.51 -12.25 1.49
C MET A 198 2.83 -11.90 0.17
N VAL A 199 1.98 -10.88 0.20
CA VAL A 199 1.26 -10.36 -0.96
C VAL A 199 1.39 -8.84 -0.97
N PRO A 200 2.33 -8.27 -1.74
CA PRO A 200 2.55 -6.82 -1.77
C PRO A 200 1.38 -6.09 -2.41
N ALA A 201 1.35 -4.76 -2.26
CA ALA A 201 0.49 -3.92 -3.08
C ALA A 201 0.95 -3.98 -4.55
N GLY A 202 0.00 -3.95 -5.47
CA GLY A 202 0.27 -3.95 -6.90
C GLY A 202 0.26 -2.56 -7.52
N ILE A 203 0.46 -2.55 -8.81
CA ILE A 203 0.41 -1.37 -9.69
C ILE A 203 -0.44 -1.65 -10.91
N GLU A 204 -0.98 -0.60 -11.52
CA GLU A 204 -1.64 -0.63 -12.84
C GLU A 204 -0.66 -0.06 -13.89
N PRO A 205 0.03 -0.90 -14.69
CA PRO A 205 1.01 -0.43 -15.68
C PRO A 205 0.40 0.52 -16.72
N ASP A 206 -0.82 0.23 -17.17
CA ASP A 206 -1.51 0.97 -18.23
C ASP A 206 -1.70 2.47 -17.93
N LEU A 207 -1.73 2.84 -16.64
CA LEU A 207 -1.82 4.25 -16.23
C LEU A 207 -0.59 5.07 -16.66
N PHE A 208 0.55 4.41 -16.91
CA PHE A 208 1.84 5.03 -17.21
C PHE A 208 2.23 4.96 -18.69
N ASP A 209 1.36 4.42 -19.56
CA ASP A 209 1.72 4.20 -20.97
C ASP A 209 1.74 5.48 -21.80
N HIS A 210 0.96 6.51 -21.44
CA HIS A 210 0.81 7.73 -22.22
C HIS A 210 0.94 9.00 -21.37
N PRO A 211 2.12 9.26 -20.75
CA PRO A 211 2.33 10.50 -20.01
C PRO A 211 2.45 11.70 -20.95
N GLU A 212 1.89 12.83 -20.54
CA GLU A 212 1.96 14.11 -21.28
C GLU A 212 2.78 15.15 -20.46
N PRO A 213 4.11 15.01 -20.32
CA PRO A 213 4.92 15.87 -19.47
C PRO A 213 5.04 17.29 -20.03
N GLU A 214 4.99 17.49 -21.34
CA GLU A 214 5.27 18.79 -21.98
C GLU A 214 4.29 19.89 -21.54
N LYS A 215 3.03 19.54 -21.31
CA LYS A 215 2.03 20.44 -20.75
C LYS A 215 2.48 21.05 -19.42
N PHE A 216 3.01 20.22 -18.52
CA PHE A 216 3.46 20.67 -17.20
C PHE A 216 4.85 21.30 -17.25
N ARG A 217 5.74 20.88 -18.18
CA ARG A 217 7.04 21.51 -18.41
C ARG A 217 6.87 22.98 -18.76
N GLN A 218 5.95 23.28 -19.66
CA GLN A 218 5.62 24.66 -20.05
C GLN A 218 4.93 25.42 -18.92
N GLN A 219 3.93 24.81 -18.27
CA GLN A 219 3.16 25.42 -17.20
C GLN A 219 4.05 25.90 -16.03
N TYR A 220 5.06 25.12 -15.66
CA TYR A 220 5.95 25.41 -14.55
C TYR A 220 7.31 25.98 -14.98
N GLN A 221 7.48 26.34 -16.24
CA GLN A 221 8.67 26.98 -16.81
C GLN A 221 9.96 26.22 -16.46
N LEU A 222 9.97 24.91 -16.68
CA LEU A 222 11.08 24.05 -16.27
C LEU A 222 12.30 24.16 -17.21
N ASP A 223 12.15 24.66 -18.44
CA ASP A 223 13.15 25.09 -19.45
C ASP A 223 14.48 24.31 -19.47
N GLY A 224 14.42 22.96 -19.45
CA GLY A 224 15.59 22.10 -19.48
C GLY A 224 16.38 22.04 -18.17
N ARG A 225 15.88 22.65 -17.10
CA ARG A 225 16.45 22.57 -15.75
C ARG A 225 16.30 21.15 -15.18
N PRO A 226 17.29 20.61 -14.46
CA PRO A 226 17.18 19.33 -13.80
C PRO A 226 16.07 19.34 -12.74
N VAL A 227 15.24 18.31 -12.74
CA VAL A 227 14.07 18.19 -11.86
C VAL A 227 14.26 17.07 -10.84
N VAL A 228 14.36 17.43 -9.57
CA VAL A 228 14.22 16.53 -8.44
C VAL A 228 12.75 16.51 -8.03
N MET A 229 12.17 15.35 -7.78
CA MET A 229 10.74 15.23 -7.53
C MET A 229 10.40 14.43 -6.27
N TYR A 230 9.40 14.91 -5.57
CA TYR A 230 8.68 14.20 -4.54
C TYR A 230 7.18 14.20 -4.85
N THR A 231 6.51 13.05 -4.68
CA THR A 231 5.05 12.97 -4.77
C THR A 231 4.46 12.39 -3.49
N GLY A 232 3.35 12.95 -3.00
CA GLY A 232 2.61 12.42 -1.85
C GLY A 232 2.22 13.48 -0.83
N VAL A 233 1.57 13.04 0.26
CA VAL A 233 1.13 13.92 1.35
C VAL A 233 2.31 14.54 2.12
N LEU A 234 2.07 15.70 2.76
CA LEU A 234 3.12 16.50 3.43
C LEU A 234 3.14 16.33 4.96
N ASN A 235 2.61 15.24 5.49
CA ASN A 235 2.59 15.00 6.92
C ASN A 235 3.98 14.64 7.50
N ALA A 236 4.12 14.72 8.82
CA ALA A 236 5.40 14.63 9.52
C ALA A 236 6.17 13.33 9.23
N PHE A 237 5.51 12.20 9.08
CA PHE A 237 6.18 10.92 8.84
C PHE A 237 6.77 10.80 7.42
N GLN A 238 6.44 11.70 6.49
CA GLN A 238 7.04 11.73 5.16
C GLN A 238 8.42 12.38 5.12
N ARG A 239 8.80 13.10 6.18
CA ARG A 239 10.12 13.72 6.38
C ARG A 239 10.53 14.63 5.21
N ILE A 240 9.62 15.53 4.84
CA ILE A 240 9.91 16.55 3.83
C ILE A 240 11.04 17.50 4.28
N ASP A 241 11.21 17.68 5.59
CA ASP A 241 12.36 18.35 6.18
C ASP A 241 13.70 17.75 5.71
N TYR A 242 13.82 16.43 5.67
CA TYR A 242 15.02 15.75 5.18
C TYR A 242 15.20 15.92 3.67
N LEU A 243 14.11 15.89 2.90
CA LEU A 243 14.16 16.18 1.47
C LEU A 243 14.70 17.58 1.19
N LEU A 244 14.17 18.59 1.88
CA LEU A 244 14.60 19.98 1.71
C LEU A 244 16.07 20.17 2.10
N ALA A 245 16.50 19.59 3.21
CA ALA A 245 17.91 19.61 3.63
C ALA A 245 18.83 18.92 2.61
N ALA A 246 18.44 17.75 2.10
CA ALA A 246 19.19 17.01 1.08
C ALA A 246 19.24 17.78 -0.26
N PHE A 247 18.13 18.39 -0.66
CA PHE A 247 18.10 19.20 -1.88
C PHE A 247 19.00 20.44 -1.77
N ALA A 248 19.06 21.07 -0.59
CA ALA A 248 20.00 22.19 -0.34
C ALA A 248 21.48 21.76 -0.53
N VAL A 249 21.82 20.50 -0.20
CA VAL A 249 23.16 19.96 -0.47
C VAL A 249 23.40 19.86 -1.98
N ALA A 250 22.44 19.26 -2.72
CA ALA A 250 22.56 19.09 -4.16
C ALA A 250 22.63 20.45 -4.90
N LEU A 251 21.87 21.43 -4.42
CA LEU A 251 21.76 22.76 -5.06
C LEU A 251 23.08 23.55 -4.99
N ARG A 252 23.97 23.26 -4.03
CA ARG A 252 25.29 23.92 -3.96
C ARG A 252 26.13 23.67 -5.22
N GLU A 253 26.02 22.49 -5.80
CA GLU A 253 26.78 22.09 -6.99
C GLU A 253 25.95 22.11 -8.29
N ARG A 254 24.62 22.09 -8.17
CA ARG A 254 23.67 22.21 -9.28
C ARG A 254 22.64 23.32 -8.98
N PRO A 255 23.07 24.62 -9.03
CA PRO A 255 22.21 25.75 -8.69
C PRO A 255 21.05 25.96 -9.69
N ASP A 256 21.10 25.30 -10.84
CA ASP A 256 20.08 25.25 -11.87
C ASP A 256 18.96 24.25 -11.56
N ALA A 257 19.14 23.33 -10.61
CA ALA A 257 18.15 22.30 -10.31
C ALA A 257 16.87 22.88 -9.68
N LEU A 258 15.76 22.17 -9.91
CA LEU A 258 14.45 22.45 -9.29
C LEU A 258 13.98 21.26 -8.47
N LEU A 259 13.35 21.54 -7.31
CA LEU A 259 12.61 20.55 -6.55
C LEU A 259 11.11 20.75 -6.76
N LEU A 260 10.45 19.77 -7.36
CA LEU A 260 9.00 19.73 -7.49
C LEU A 260 8.40 18.87 -6.37
N VAL A 261 7.58 19.48 -5.53
CA VAL A 261 6.83 18.82 -4.46
C VAL A 261 5.37 18.73 -4.88
N VAL A 262 4.96 17.56 -5.36
CA VAL A 262 3.60 17.31 -5.86
C VAL A 262 2.77 16.65 -4.77
N SER A 263 1.80 17.38 -4.19
CA SER A 263 0.96 16.90 -3.11
C SER A 263 -0.52 17.01 -3.44
N PRO A 264 -1.23 15.87 -3.54
CA PRO A 264 -2.67 15.85 -3.84
C PRO A 264 -3.55 16.27 -2.65
N LEU A 265 -2.99 16.24 -1.44
CA LEU A 265 -3.68 16.59 -0.20
C LEU A 265 -2.86 17.64 0.55
N VAL A 266 -3.28 18.88 0.47
CA VAL A 266 -2.59 20.00 1.12
C VAL A 266 -3.16 20.19 2.53
N SER A 267 -2.33 19.87 3.53
CA SER A 267 -2.52 20.44 4.87
C SER A 267 -1.82 21.79 4.91
N GLU A 268 -2.56 22.89 4.88
CA GLU A 268 -2.00 24.24 4.89
C GLU A 268 -0.97 24.45 6.02
N THR A 269 -1.17 23.81 7.16
CA THR A 269 -0.27 23.90 8.31
C THR A 269 1.08 23.27 8.02
N HIS A 270 1.09 22.05 7.45
CA HIS A 270 2.33 21.35 7.10
C HIS A 270 3.04 22.04 5.93
N GLU A 271 2.31 22.45 4.90
CA GLU A 271 2.90 23.14 3.76
C GLU A 271 3.56 24.47 4.18
N ARG A 272 2.88 25.27 5.00
CA ARG A 272 3.46 26.53 5.53
C ARG A 272 4.75 26.28 6.31
N ALA A 273 4.80 25.24 7.13
CA ALA A 273 6.01 24.88 7.87
C ALA A 273 7.17 24.48 6.94
N HIS A 274 6.90 23.70 5.91
CA HIS A 274 7.92 23.28 4.93
C HIS A 274 8.39 24.44 4.06
N ARG A 275 7.49 25.33 3.62
CA ARG A 275 7.85 26.54 2.88
C ARG A 275 8.76 27.47 3.70
N ARG A 276 8.45 27.65 4.99
CA ARG A 276 9.30 28.41 5.90
C ARG A 276 10.68 27.77 6.04
N PHE A 277 10.75 26.45 6.21
CA PHE A 277 12.02 25.74 6.31
C PHE A 277 12.84 25.84 5.01
N ALA A 278 12.21 25.83 3.83
CA ALA A 278 12.88 26.08 2.57
C ALA A 278 13.47 27.51 2.49
N GLN A 279 12.77 28.51 3.07
CA GLN A 279 13.30 29.88 3.19
C GLN A 279 14.52 29.95 4.12
N GLU A 280 14.45 29.29 5.27
CA GLU A 280 15.55 29.21 6.25
C GLU A 280 16.80 28.54 5.64
N LEU A 281 16.62 27.58 4.73
CA LEU A 281 17.71 26.94 3.98
C LEU A 281 18.19 27.76 2.76
N GLY A 282 17.53 28.85 2.41
CA GLY A 282 17.85 29.67 1.23
C GLY A 282 17.57 29.01 -0.12
N ILE A 283 16.65 28.04 -0.18
CA ILE A 283 16.32 27.28 -1.39
C ILE A 283 14.92 27.53 -1.92
N ALA A 284 14.17 28.46 -1.31
CA ALA A 284 12.75 28.67 -1.61
C ALA A 284 12.45 28.92 -3.10
N ASP A 285 13.31 29.67 -3.79
CA ASP A 285 13.17 30.00 -5.22
C ASP A 285 13.42 28.81 -6.15
N SER A 286 14.00 27.73 -5.63
CA SER A 286 14.26 26.49 -6.36
C SER A 286 13.25 25.37 -6.02
N VAL A 287 12.21 25.66 -5.21
CA VAL A 287 11.18 24.68 -4.80
C VAL A 287 9.82 25.11 -5.37
N ILE A 288 9.23 24.24 -6.19
CA ILE A 288 7.89 24.43 -6.76
C ILE A 288 6.92 23.49 -6.04
N TRP A 289 5.91 24.07 -5.42
CA TRP A 289 4.86 23.34 -4.70
C TRP A 289 3.64 23.20 -5.60
N ILE A 290 3.22 21.98 -5.86
CA ILE A 290 2.16 21.66 -6.81
C ILE A 290 1.04 20.90 -6.10
N SER A 291 -0.19 21.43 -6.23
CA SER A 291 -1.42 20.70 -5.85
C SER A 291 -2.12 20.26 -7.15
N PRO A 292 -1.99 19.00 -7.56
CA PRO A 292 -2.59 18.54 -8.80
C PRO A 292 -4.10 18.52 -8.69
N HIS A 293 -4.80 18.92 -9.75
CA HIS A 293 -6.26 18.84 -9.85
C HIS A 293 -6.75 17.39 -9.99
N SER A 294 -5.92 16.53 -10.58
CA SER A 294 -6.23 15.11 -10.77
C SER A 294 -5.01 14.23 -10.51
N LEU A 295 -5.22 13.11 -9.86
CA LEU A 295 -4.17 12.06 -9.71
C LEU A 295 -3.92 11.28 -11.01
N ARG A 296 -4.79 11.43 -12.01
CA ARG A 296 -4.53 10.91 -13.37
C ARG A 296 -3.33 11.58 -14.03
N ASP A 297 -2.97 12.78 -13.59
CA ASP A 297 -1.80 13.52 -14.07
C ASP A 297 -0.48 13.03 -13.44
N LEU A 298 -0.53 12.15 -12.44
CA LEU A 298 0.66 11.64 -11.75
C LEU A 298 1.72 11.06 -12.68
N PRO A 299 1.39 10.24 -13.70
CA PRO A 299 2.38 9.75 -14.66
C PRO A 299 3.08 10.88 -15.42
N SER A 300 2.33 11.91 -15.80
CA SER A 300 2.86 13.08 -16.52
C SER A 300 3.77 13.93 -15.64
N TYR A 301 3.43 14.10 -14.35
CA TYR A 301 4.35 14.74 -13.40
C TYR A 301 5.61 13.90 -13.22
N LEU A 302 5.49 12.60 -13.00
CA LEU A 302 6.65 11.73 -12.81
C LEU A 302 7.56 11.70 -14.05
N ALA A 303 7.00 11.83 -15.24
CA ALA A 303 7.78 11.91 -16.47
C ALA A 303 8.68 13.16 -16.56
N LEU A 304 8.41 14.21 -15.77
CA LEU A 304 9.27 15.39 -15.65
C LEU A 304 10.54 15.14 -14.81
N ALA A 305 10.52 14.15 -13.93
CA ALA A 305 11.57 13.96 -12.95
C ALA A 305 12.85 13.38 -13.56
N ASP A 306 13.98 14.03 -13.31
CA ASP A 306 15.31 13.44 -13.55
C ASP A 306 15.74 12.56 -12.35
N VAL A 307 15.28 12.90 -11.14
CA VAL A 307 15.50 12.09 -9.93
C VAL A 307 14.25 12.15 -9.04
N ALA A 308 13.73 11.00 -8.63
CA ALA A 308 12.65 10.88 -7.66
C ALA A 308 13.20 10.53 -6.26
N VAL A 309 12.63 11.12 -5.19
CA VAL A 309 13.18 10.95 -3.84
C VAL A 309 12.16 10.36 -2.88
N VAL A 310 12.58 9.35 -2.11
CA VAL A 310 11.84 8.80 -0.97
C VAL A 310 12.57 9.13 0.33
N PRO A 311 12.24 10.25 1.00
CA PRO A 311 13.01 10.77 2.13
C PRO A 311 12.59 10.17 3.47
N ARG A 312 11.97 8.98 3.48
CA ARG A 312 11.48 8.33 4.70
C ARG A 312 12.53 7.35 5.25
N PRO A 313 13.09 7.63 6.43
CA PRO A 313 14.02 6.70 7.09
C PRO A 313 13.30 5.50 7.71
N GLU A 314 12.00 5.62 7.98
CA GLU A 314 11.17 4.58 8.59
C GLU A 314 9.89 4.41 7.77
N CYS A 315 9.60 3.20 7.34
CA CYS A 315 8.40 2.87 6.60
C CYS A 315 7.88 1.49 7.03
N PRO A 316 6.89 1.43 7.92
CA PRO A 316 6.35 0.15 8.42
C PRO A 316 5.68 -0.67 7.31
N GLY A 317 5.09 -0.02 6.31
CA GLY A 317 4.49 -0.67 5.15
C GLY A 317 5.32 -0.49 3.87
N HIS A 318 4.76 -0.87 2.73
CA HIS A 318 5.37 -0.64 1.42
C HIS A 318 4.98 0.76 0.91
N PRO A 319 5.93 1.66 0.60
CA PRO A 319 5.59 2.99 0.10
C PRO A 319 5.10 2.93 -1.34
N VAL A 320 3.79 3.08 -1.56
CA VAL A 320 3.17 3.06 -2.91
C VAL A 320 3.84 4.02 -3.89
N LYS A 321 4.31 5.20 -3.40
CA LYS A 321 5.07 6.13 -4.24
C LYS A 321 6.34 5.54 -4.84
N LEU A 322 7.02 4.64 -4.12
CA LEU A 322 8.19 3.94 -4.63
C LEU A 322 7.82 3.11 -5.86
N LEU A 323 6.71 2.38 -5.81
CA LEU A 323 6.21 1.60 -6.95
C LEU A 323 5.87 2.51 -8.15
N ASN A 324 5.25 3.67 -7.89
CA ASN A 324 4.96 4.64 -8.95
C ASN A 324 6.23 5.20 -9.60
N TYR A 325 7.28 5.49 -8.81
CA TYR A 325 8.57 5.96 -9.33
C TYR A 325 9.25 4.89 -10.17
N MET A 326 9.25 3.64 -9.68
CA MET A 326 9.76 2.49 -10.41
C MET A 326 9.02 2.30 -11.73
N LEU A 327 7.69 2.36 -11.71
CA LEU A 327 6.86 2.17 -12.89
C LEU A 327 7.07 3.28 -13.94
N ALA A 328 7.23 4.52 -13.49
CA ALA A 328 7.59 5.65 -14.34
C ALA A 328 9.04 5.56 -14.88
N GLY A 329 9.82 4.55 -14.48
CA GLY A 329 11.20 4.38 -14.89
C GLY A 329 12.12 5.51 -14.41
N ARG A 330 11.74 6.18 -13.30
CA ARG A 330 12.56 7.28 -12.78
C ARG A 330 13.68 6.76 -11.90
N PRO A 331 14.90 7.34 -12.00
CA PRO A 331 15.97 7.04 -11.06
C PRO A 331 15.56 7.50 -9.66
N ILE A 332 15.81 6.64 -8.67
CA ILE A 332 15.30 6.83 -7.31
C ILE A 332 16.45 6.99 -6.35
N VAL A 333 16.37 8.00 -5.46
CA VAL A 333 17.21 8.10 -4.27
C VAL A 333 16.32 7.90 -3.04
N SER A 334 16.72 7.02 -2.13
CA SER A 334 15.95 6.70 -0.94
C SER A 334 16.81 6.43 0.28
N PHE A 335 16.30 6.75 1.46
CA PHE A 335 16.81 6.13 2.69
C PHE A 335 16.54 4.63 2.71
N ALA A 336 17.39 3.87 3.40
CA ALA A 336 17.28 2.42 3.50
C ALA A 336 15.91 1.94 4.00
N GLY A 337 15.33 2.64 4.98
CA GLY A 337 14.01 2.30 5.52
C GLY A 337 12.85 2.54 4.56
N GLY A 338 13.00 3.44 3.59
CA GLY A 338 12.02 3.69 2.52
C GLY A 338 12.21 2.83 1.28
N ALA A 339 13.34 2.14 1.15
CA ALA A 339 13.78 1.40 -0.04
C ALA A 339 13.24 -0.05 -0.04
N LYS A 340 11.93 -0.23 0.18
CA LYS A 340 11.33 -1.57 0.27
C LYS A 340 11.29 -2.30 -1.07
N GLY A 341 11.89 -3.49 -1.13
CA GLY A 341 11.87 -4.33 -2.33
C GLY A 341 12.77 -3.85 -3.47
N VAL A 342 13.69 -2.91 -3.21
CA VAL A 342 14.67 -2.39 -4.17
C VAL A 342 16.10 -2.61 -3.67
N ARG A 343 17.04 -2.66 -4.61
CA ARG A 343 18.47 -2.95 -4.35
C ARG A 343 19.33 -1.75 -4.69
N HIS A 344 20.32 -1.47 -3.82
CA HIS A 344 21.27 -0.39 -4.03
C HIS A 344 22.06 -0.58 -5.33
N LEU A 345 22.20 0.50 -6.11
CA LEU A 345 22.90 0.57 -7.43
C LEU A 345 22.38 -0.44 -8.48
N TYR A 346 21.21 -1.03 -8.24
CA TYR A 346 20.52 -1.88 -9.21
C TYR A 346 19.15 -1.29 -9.59
N ASP A 347 18.28 -1.03 -8.60
CA ASP A 347 16.93 -0.44 -8.79
C ASP A 347 16.87 1.00 -8.27
N ALA A 348 17.72 1.38 -7.30
CA ALA A 348 17.73 2.69 -6.67
C ALA A 348 19.12 3.03 -6.10
N TYR A 349 19.34 4.31 -5.82
CA TYR A 349 20.46 4.79 -5.03
C TYR A 349 20.02 4.87 -3.56
N ILE A 350 20.48 3.93 -2.73
CA ILE A 350 20.05 3.81 -1.33
C ILE A 350 21.13 4.36 -0.41
N VAL A 351 20.72 5.17 0.57
CA VAL A 351 21.62 5.80 1.54
C VAL A 351 21.22 5.45 2.98
N PRO A 352 22.15 5.61 3.96
CA PRO A 352 21.84 5.39 5.38
C PRO A 352 20.66 6.26 5.86
N ASN A 353 19.85 5.72 6.76
CA ASN A 353 18.75 6.47 7.37
C ASN A 353 19.25 7.72 8.08
N HIS A 354 18.45 8.80 8.03
CA HIS A 354 18.70 10.09 8.68
C HIS A 354 19.93 10.87 8.17
N ASP A 355 20.66 10.38 7.18
CA ASP A 355 21.80 11.05 6.58
C ASP A 355 21.37 11.93 5.40
N CYS A 356 21.01 13.18 5.70
CA CYS A 356 20.57 14.14 4.68
C CYS A 356 21.71 14.53 3.73
N GLU A 357 22.96 14.53 4.20
CA GLU A 357 24.13 14.79 3.34
C GLU A 357 24.28 13.69 2.30
N ALA A 358 24.26 12.41 2.72
CA ALA A 358 24.32 11.28 1.83
C ALA A 358 23.12 11.26 0.85
N LEU A 359 21.90 11.66 1.30
CA LEU A 359 20.74 11.74 0.44
C LEU A 359 20.94 12.82 -0.65
N GLY A 360 21.49 13.97 -0.29
CA GLY A 360 21.84 15.07 -1.21
C GLY A 360 22.93 14.66 -2.21
N GLN A 361 23.98 13.99 -1.75
CA GLN A 361 25.03 13.44 -2.62
C GLN A 361 24.50 12.38 -3.57
N GLY A 362 23.54 11.54 -3.13
CA GLY A 362 22.86 10.58 -4.01
C GLY A 362 22.05 11.27 -5.11
N ILE A 363 21.31 12.34 -4.78
CA ILE A 363 20.61 13.16 -5.77
C ILE A 363 21.64 13.73 -6.78
N LEU A 364 22.71 14.33 -6.30
CA LEU A 364 23.75 14.93 -7.11
C LEU A 364 24.44 13.91 -8.03
N ALA A 365 24.73 12.72 -7.51
CA ALA A 365 25.35 11.64 -8.28
C ALA A 365 24.50 11.25 -9.50
N LEU A 366 23.17 11.13 -9.33
CA LEU A 366 22.28 10.79 -10.42
C LEU A 366 22.06 11.97 -11.40
N LEU A 367 22.07 13.22 -10.93
CA LEU A 367 22.02 14.39 -11.80
C LEU A 367 23.30 14.58 -12.62
N LYS A 368 24.45 14.13 -12.12
CA LYS A 368 25.76 14.22 -12.81
C LYS A 368 26.03 13.03 -13.74
N ASP A 369 25.42 11.88 -13.51
CA ASP A 369 25.60 10.67 -14.33
C ASP A 369 24.26 10.21 -14.94
N PRO A 370 23.86 10.76 -16.08
CA PRO A 370 22.64 10.36 -16.76
C PRO A 370 22.63 8.88 -17.19
N ALA A 371 23.79 8.27 -17.41
CA ALA A 371 23.88 6.85 -17.79
C ALA A 371 23.53 5.94 -16.62
N LEU A 372 24.06 6.24 -15.43
CA LEU A 372 23.70 5.55 -14.20
C LEU A 372 22.20 5.77 -13.87
N ALA A 373 21.72 7.01 -13.97
CA ALA A 373 20.33 7.37 -13.74
C ALA A 373 19.38 6.56 -14.65
N ALA A 374 19.63 6.53 -15.93
CA ALA A 374 18.85 5.77 -16.92
C ALA A 374 18.88 4.26 -16.63
N LYS A 375 20.05 3.71 -16.29
CA LYS A 375 20.22 2.30 -15.92
C LYS A 375 19.36 1.94 -14.70
N LEU A 376 19.43 2.73 -13.62
CA LEU A 376 18.67 2.48 -12.40
C LEU A 376 17.15 2.59 -12.65
N GLY A 377 16.70 3.60 -13.40
CA GLY A 377 15.30 3.77 -13.75
C GLY A 377 14.75 2.59 -14.58
N ALA A 378 15.50 2.15 -15.60
CA ALA A 378 15.12 1.01 -16.43
C ALA A 378 15.05 -0.29 -15.60
N SER A 379 16.04 -0.53 -14.74
CA SER A 379 16.06 -1.69 -13.85
C SER A 379 14.90 -1.66 -12.83
N ALA A 380 14.62 -0.50 -12.24
CA ALA A 380 13.49 -0.30 -11.34
C ALA A 380 12.15 -0.64 -12.05
N ARG A 381 11.96 -0.14 -13.29
CA ARG A 381 10.76 -0.45 -14.08
C ARG A 381 10.65 -1.95 -14.37
N ALA A 382 11.74 -2.60 -14.77
CA ALA A 382 11.72 -4.04 -15.01
C ALA A 382 11.38 -4.83 -13.72
N THR A 383 11.93 -4.43 -12.58
CA THR A 383 11.67 -5.07 -11.27
C THR A 383 10.21 -4.93 -10.85
N VAL A 384 9.61 -3.74 -11.01
CA VAL A 384 8.21 -3.52 -10.60
C VAL A 384 7.24 -4.27 -11.49
N LEU A 385 7.44 -4.28 -12.79
CA LEU A 385 6.61 -5.03 -13.74
C LEU A 385 6.69 -6.54 -13.52
N ALA A 386 7.85 -7.06 -13.12
CA ALA A 386 8.04 -8.49 -12.86
C ALA A 386 7.42 -8.98 -11.54
N ASN A 387 7.24 -8.09 -10.53
CA ASN A 387 6.91 -8.54 -9.18
C ASN A 387 5.65 -7.90 -8.59
N PHE A 388 5.16 -6.80 -9.15
CA PHE A 388 4.10 -5.98 -8.55
C PHE A 388 2.90 -5.74 -9.48
N ASP A 389 2.79 -6.45 -10.59
CA ASP A 389 1.61 -6.43 -11.44
C ASP A 389 0.40 -7.01 -10.69
N TRP A 390 -0.72 -6.27 -10.68
CA TRP A 390 -1.94 -6.69 -9.99
C TRP A 390 -2.47 -8.04 -10.46
N ARG A 391 -2.32 -8.37 -11.73
CA ARG A 391 -2.80 -9.67 -12.24
C ARG A 391 -2.02 -10.82 -11.61
N GLN A 392 -0.69 -10.74 -11.58
CA GLN A 392 0.15 -11.74 -10.93
C GLN A 392 -0.09 -11.83 -9.41
N ILE A 393 -0.34 -10.68 -8.77
CA ILE A 393 -0.69 -10.61 -7.35
C ILE A 393 -2.04 -11.27 -7.10
N CYS A 394 -3.05 -10.95 -7.90
CA CYS A 394 -4.38 -11.54 -7.77
C CYS A 394 -4.39 -13.06 -8.06
N GLU A 395 -3.54 -13.56 -8.97
CA GLU A 395 -3.32 -15.01 -9.16
C GLU A 395 -2.81 -15.70 -7.89
N LYS A 396 -1.90 -15.05 -7.14
CA LYS A 396 -1.46 -15.54 -5.82
C LYS A 396 -2.60 -15.54 -4.79
N ILE A 397 -3.42 -14.48 -4.81
CA ILE A 397 -4.60 -14.36 -3.94
C ILE A 397 -5.64 -15.44 -4.30
N GLU A 398 -5.85 -15.72 -5.59
CA GLU A 398 -6.73 -16.79 -6.05
C GLU A 398 -6.29 -18.16 -5.53
N CYS A 399 -4.99 -18.45 -5.53
CA CYS A 399 -4.46 -19.66 -4.89
C CYS A 399 -4.76 -19.74 -3.39
N ILE A 400 -4.86 -18.61 -2.70
CA ILE A 400 -5.27 -18.57 -1.28
C ILE A 400 -6.78 -18.82 -1.16
N TYR A 401 -7.60 -18.29 -2.05
CA TYR A 401 -9.03 -18.57 -2.08
C TYR A 401 -9.31 -20.06 -2.31
N ASP A 402 -8.55 -20.71 -3.21
CA ASP A 402 -8.61 -22.15 -3.43
C ASP A 402 -8.34 -22.93 -2.13
N LYS A 403 -7.31 -22.55 -1.38
CA LYS A 403 -6.97 -23.17 -0.09
C LYS A 403 -8.09 -22.97 0.97
N LEU A 404 -8.70 -21.80 0.99
CA LEU A 404 -9.75 -21.45 1.96
C LEU A 404 -11.05 -22.23 1.71
N LEU A 405 -11.38 -22.52 0.47
CA LEU A 405 -12.59 -23.24 0.08
C LEU A 405 -12.36 -24.75 -0.11
N ALA A 406 -11.10 -25.21 -0.13
CA ALA A 406 -10.78 -26.63 -0.12
C ALA A 406 -11.25 -27.24 1.21
N VAL A 407 -12.46 -27.74 1.24
CA VAL A 407 -12.98 -28.53 2.36
C VAL A 407 -12.05 -29.73 2.54
N PRO A 408 -11.45 -29.95 3.74
CA PRO A 408 -10.68 -31.17 3.95
C PRO A 408 -11.64 -32.35 3.75
N SER A 409 -11.42 -33.12 2.69
CA SER A 409 -12.21 -34.33 2.49
C SER A 409 -12.02 -35.20 3.73
N LYS A 410 -13.10 -35.73 4.30
CA LYS A 410 -13.04 -36.66 5.44
C LYS A 410 -12.11 -37.85 5.18
N ALA A 411 -11.76 -38.11 3.91
CA ALA A 411 -10.77 -39.07 3.46
C ALA A 411 -9.32 -38.66 3.77
N ALA A 412 -8.95 -37.37 3.63
CA ALA A 412 -7.60 -36.90 3.95
C ALA A 412 -7.32 -36.89 5.47
N ALA A 413 -8.33 -36.57 6.28
CA ALA A 413 -8.23 -36.66 7.74
C ALA A 413 -8.12 -38.12 8.24
N ARG A 414 -8.74 -39.09 7.55
CA ARG A 414 -8.58 -40.53 7.85
C ARG A 414 -7.21 -41.07 7.41
N ALA A 415 -6.66 -40.61 6.31
CA ALA A 415 -5.34 -41.03 5.85
C ALA A 415 -4.20 -40.51 6.75
N GLN A 416 -4.33 -39.30 7.28
CA GLN A 416 -3.36 -38.77 8.27
C GLN A 416 -3.41 -39.48 9.62
N ASN A 417 -4.57 -39.98 10.05
CA ASN A 417 -4.69 -40.75 11.28
C ASN A 417 -4.27 -42.24 11.12
N GLN A 418 -4.17 -42.74 9.89
CA GLN A 418 -3.70 -44.11 9.63
C GLN A 418 -2.19 -44.22 9.41
N SER A 419 -1.48 -43.08 9.23
CA SER A 419 -0.02 -43.02 9.07
C SER A 419 0.76 -42.71 10.36
N ALA A 420 0.10 -42.71 11.54
CA ALA A 420 0.80 -42.64 12.79
C ALA A 420 1.45 -44.00 13.09
N PRO A 421 2.78 -44.09 13.23
CA PRO A 421 3.41 -45.40 13.53
C PRO A 421 3.02 -45.89 14.93
N PHE A 422 2.58 -47.13 14.99
CA PHE A 422 2.39 -47.89 16.24
C PHE A 422 3.71 -47.83 17.04
N ALA A 423 3.77 -47.05 18.10
CA ALA A 423 4.86 -47.12 19.05
C ALA A 423 4.72 -48.44 19.82
N THR A 424 5.54 -49.41 19.45
CA THR A 424 5.70 -50.66 20.14
C THR A 424 6.21 -50.38 21.57
N ARG A 425 5.35 -50.61 22.56
CA ARG A 425 5.81 -50.77 23.95
C ARG A 425 6.60 -52.05 24.02
N VAL A 426 7.90 -51.93 24.25
CA VAL A 426 8.72 -53.04 24.78
C VAL A 426 8.98 -52.74 26.26
N ARG A 427 8.79 -53.80 27.04
CA ARG A 427 8.90 -53.87 28.52
C ARG A 427 10.31 -53.55 29.02
#